data_b208b5799b2cedc323dc32406890f8ab
#
_entry.id   b208b5799b2cedc323dc32406890f8ab
#
_cell.length_a   1.000
_cell.length_b   1.000
_cell.length_c   1.000
_cell.angle_alpha   90.00
_cell.angle_beta   90.00
_cell.angle_gamma   90.00
#
_symmetry.space_group_name_H-M   'P 1'
#
loop_
_entity.id
_entity.type
_entity.pdbx_description
1 polymer ?
#
loop_
_entity_poly.entity_id
_entity_poly.type
_entity_poly.pdbx_seq_one_letter_code
_entity_poly.pdbx_strand_id
1 'polypeptide(L)'
;LNRTSGGKLPSRTELDEQRATVLKAEASVASAKASIEDATATLETQLTNLSKASIKSPVDGVVLTRSVEPGYAVAASLQAVELLTVATDLRELELKADIDEADVGRVAPGQGSDFTVAAFPDRKFEARLSKVAYGATTNETTKVVTYTGYFNVPNKELLLRPGMTATATIETARCDNVLLVPNTAFRFRPQTAAAASSVSFMMPPPRTRVKQVKERIQQAERERTVYVLKDGAAQAVTIRTGLTDGKMTEVLSGDIKAGDKVITQQLKSAAGA
;
A
#
# COMPACT_ATOMS: atom_id res chain seq x y z
N LEU A 1 33.41 -81.25 0.54
CA LEU A 1 32.67 -81.69 -0.65
C LEU A 1 33.26 -82.98 -1.27
N ASN A 2 34.51 -83.30 -0.98
CA ASN A 2 35.20 -84.47 -1.58
C ASN A 2 34.87 -85.83 -0.93
N ARG A 3 34.09 -85.87 0.16
CA ARG A 3 33.76 -87.14 0.88
C ARG A 3 32.39 -87.73 0.60
N THR A 4 31.53 -86.94 -0.07
CA THR A 4 30.13 -87.32 -0.35
C THR A 4 29.85 -87.77 -1.80
N SER A 5 30.80 -87.53 -2.73
CA SER A 5 30.56 -87.75 -4.15
C SER A 5 31.21 -89.07 -4.70
N GLY A 6 31.51 -90.07 -3.87
CA GLY A 6 31.99 -91.34 -4.32
C GLY A 6 33.21 -91.30 -5.28
N GLY A 7 34.06 -90.26 -5.17
CA GLY A 7 35.32 -90.17 -5.90
C GLY A 7 35.23 -89.66 -7.33
N LYS A 8 34.07 -89.24 -7.84
CA LYS A 8 33.95 -88.54 -9.13
C LYS A 8 34.04 -87.03 -8.92
N LEU A 9 35.20 -86.44 -9.14
CA LEU A 9 35.31 -85.02 -9.25
C LEU A 9 34.64 -84.55 -10.55
N PRO A 10 33.73 -83.52 -10.49
CA PRO A 10 33.17 -83.00 -11.73
C PRO A 10 34.26 -82.47 -12.64
N SER A 11 34.10 -82.69 -13.94
CA SER A 11 35.06 -82.18 -14.93
C SER A 11 35.09 -80.65 -14.89
N ARG A 12 36.14 -80.01 -15.30
CA ARG A 12 36.25 -78.56 -15.38
C ARG A 12 35.11 -77.96 -16.24
N THR A 13 34.72 -78.64 -17.27
CA THR A 13 33.62 -78.26 -18.19
C THR A 13 32.28 -78.22 -17.45
N GLU A 14 31.97 -79.26 -16.64
CA GLU A 14 30.74 -79.32 -15.83
C GLU A 14 30.73 -78.23 -14.78
N LEU A 15 31.86 -77.88 -14.12
CA LEU A 15 31.94 -76.80 -13.20
C LEU A 15 31.71 -75.43 -13.88
N ASP A 16 32.26 -75.25 -15.07
CA ASP A 16 32.10 -74.02 -15.82
C ASP A 16 30.68 -73.86 -16.34
N GLU A 17 30.02 -74.95 -16.75
CA GLU A 17 28.57 -74.98 -17.14
C GLU A 17 27.69 -74.60 -15.96
N GLN A 18 27.96 -75.17 -14.77
CA GLN A 18 27.18 -74.84 -13.56
C GLN A 18 27.41 -73.41 -13.14
N ARG A 19 28.63 -72.90 -13.23
CA ARG A 19 28.89 -71.44 -12.97
C ARG A 19 28.19 -70.56 -13.96
N ALA A 20 28.18 -70.89 -15.24
CA ALA A 20 27.45 -70.13 -16.26
C ALA A 20 25.91 -70.16 -16.01
N THR A 21 25.40 -71.30 -15.52
CA THR A 21 23.98 -71.43 -15.17
C THR A 21 23.63 -70.53 -13.96
N VAL A 22 24.46 -70.52 -12.91
CA VAL A 22 24.30 -69.64 -11.73
C VAL A 22 24.34 -68.18 -12.17
N LEU A 23 25.35 -67.78 -12.92
CA LEU A 23 25.47 -66.39 -13.44
C LEU A 23 24.25 -65.97 -14.28
N LYS A 24 23.77 -66.87 -15.10
CA LYS A 24 22.54 -66.61 -15.91
C LYS A 24 21.28 -66.46 -15.01
N ALA A 25 21.17 -67.29 -13.95
CA ALA A 25 20.06 -67.16 -12.98
C ALA A 25 20.16 -65.85 -12.21
N GLU A 26 21.36 -65.48 -11.75
CA GLU A 26 21.61 -64.20 -11.05
C GLU A 26 21.25 -63.03 -11.94
N ALA A 27 21.68 -63.04 -13.23
CA ALA A 27 21.33 -62.00 -14.18
C ALA A 27 19.82 -61.92 -14.43
N SER A 28 19.14 -63.10 -14.49
CA SER A 28 17.66 -63.11 -14.59
C SER A 28 16.96 -62.52 -13.37
N VAL A 29 17.47 -62.79 -12.16
CA VAL A 29 16.96 -62.17 -10.92
C VAL A 29 17.21 -60.69 -10.92
N ALA A 30 18.38 -60.23 -11.33
CA ALA A 30 18.68 -58.78 -11.43
C ALA A 30 17.78 -58.09 -12.43
N SER A 31 17.56 -58.72 -13.63
CA SER A 31 16.63 -58.17 -14.62
C SER A 31 15.17 -58.14 -14.11
N ALA A 32 14.70 -59.16 -13.40
CA ALA A 32 13.39 -59.14 -12.80
C ALA A 32 13.22 -58.06 -11.73
N LYS A 33 14.25 -57.84 -10.89
CA LYS A 33 14.24 -56.74 -9.92
C LYS A 33 14.18 -55.38 -10.59
N ALA A 34 14.98 -55.14 -11.62
CA ALA A 34 14.94 -53.89 -12.38
C ALA A 34 13.56 -53.68 -13.02
N SER A 35 12.92 -54.71 -13.52
CA SER A 35 11.54 -54.62 -14.07
C SER A 35 10.51 -54.27 -12.99
N ILE A 36 10.68 -54.72 -11.75
CA ILE A 36 9.82 -54.35 -10.62
C ILE A 36 10.02 -52.89 -10.26
N GLU A 37 11.28 -52.41 -10.21
CA GLU A 37 11.60 -51.02 -9.95
C GLU A 37 11.02 -50.07 -11.00
N ASP A 38 11.11 -50.43 -12.28
CA ASP A 38 10.51 -49.69 -13.39
C ASP A 38 8.97 -49.66 -13.32
N ALA A 39 8.34 -50.77 -13.01
CA ALA A 39 6.90 -50.84 -12.83
C ALA A 39 6.41 -50.03 -11.62
N THR A 40 7.17 -50.03 -10.51
CA THR A 40 6.84 -49.21 -9.34
C THR A 40 6.99 -47.72 -9.62
N ALA A 41 8.06 -47.30 -10.30
CA ALA A 41 8.25 -45.90 -10.72
C ALA A 41 7.13 -45.43 -11.69
N THR A 42 6.72 -46.31 -12.59
CA THR A 42 5.60 -46.01 -13.47
C THR A 42 4.29 -45.87 -12.70
N LEU A 43 4.01 -46.75 -11.72
CA LEU A 43 2.85 -46.64 -10.86
C LEU A 43 2.82 -45.34 -10.05
N GLU A 44 3.95 -44.94 -9.43
CA GLU A 44 4.09 -43.67 -8.69
C GLU A 44 3.79 -42.47 -9.60
N THR A 45 4.29 -42.51 -10.83
CA THR A 45 4.02 -41.47 -11.82
C THR A 45 2.52 -41.37 -12.11
N GLN A 46 1.84 -42.49 -12.31
CA GLN A 46 0.39 -42.51 -12.57
C GLN A 46 -0.44 -42.07 -11.35
N LEU A 47 -0.05 -42.46 -10.14
CA LEU A 47 -0.68 -42.00 -8.90
C LEU A 47 -0.51 -40.49 -8.73
N THR A 48 0.66 -39.96 -9.03
CA THR A 48 0.93 -38.51 -9.03
C THR A 48 0.03 -37.78 -10.04
N ASN A 49 -0.11 -38.31 -11.25
CA ASN A 49 -0.98 -37.74 -12.27
C ASN A 49 -2.45 -37.80 -11.84
N LEU A 50 -2.88 -38.89 -11.21
CA LEU A 50 -4.23 -39.02 -10.66
C LEU A 50 -4.48 -37.99 -9.54
N SER A 51 -3.51 -37.77 -8.66
CA SER A 51 -3.63 -36.77 -7.58
C SER A 51 -3.82 -35.36 -8.13
N LYS A 52 -3.17 -35.04 -9.25
CA LYS A 52 -3.31 -33.73 -9.94
C LYS A 52 -4.68 -33.55 -10.60
N ALA A 53 -5.42 -34.61 -10.87
CA ALA A 53 -6.78 -34.51 -11.40
C ALA A 53 -7.81 -33.97 -10.37
N SER A 54 -7.46 -33.97 -9.07
CA SER A 54 -8.28 -33.42 -8.01
C SER A 54 -7.61 -32.17 -7.41
N ILE A 55 -8.10 -31.00 -7.81
CA ILE A 55 -7.61 -29.71 -7.32
C ILE A 55 -8.32 -29.39 -5.99
N LYS A 56 -7.55 -29.25 -4.93
CA LYS A 56 -8.07 -28.93 -3.58
C LYS A 56 -7.55 -27.57 -3.15
N SER A 57 -8.38 -26.84 -2.39
CA SER A 57 -7.94 -25.60 -1.76
C SER A 57 -6.84 -25.91 -0.72
N PRO A 58 -5.72 -25.17 -0.71
CA PRO A 58 -4.68 -25.31 0.32
C PRO A 58 -5.06 -24.64 1.64
N VAL A 59 -6.13 -23.84 1.66
CA VAL A 59 -6.60 -23.07 2.82
C VAL A 59 -8.10 -23.20 2.97
N ASP A 60 -8.57 -23.12 4.22
CA ASP A 60 -9.98 -22.98 4.53
C ASP A 60 -10.41 -21.55 4.33
N GLY A 61 -11.61 -21.32 3.78
CA GLY A 61 -12.10 -19.99 3.52
C GLY A 61 -13.39 -19.92 2.75
N VAL A 62 -13.75 -18.72 2.33
CA VAL A 62 -14.97 -18.43 1.56
C VAL A 62 -14.59 -18.19 0.11
N VAL A 63 -15.28 -18.84 -0.82
CA VAL A 63 -15.09 -18.62 -2.26
C VAL A 63 -15.66 -17.25 -2.63
N LEU A 64 -14.81 -16.35 -3.14
CA LEU A 64 -15.21 -15.03 -3.61
C LEU A 64 -15.71 -15.07 -5.06
N THR A 65 -14.94 -15.69 -5.93
CA THR A 65 -15.25 -15.80 -7.36
C THR A 65 -14.97 -17.21 -7.88
N ARG A 66 -15.75 -17.62 -8.85
CA ARG A 66 -15.56 -18.85 -9.61
C ARG A 66 -15.43 -18.46 -11.08
N SER A 67 -14.24 -18.70 -11.63
CA SER A 67 -13.89 -18.30 -13.02
C SER A 67 -14.12 -19.42 -14.04
N VAL A 68 -14.53 -20.62 -13.58
CA VAL A 68 -14.71 -21.81 -14.44
C VAL A 68 -16.08 -22.44 -14.26
N GLU A 69 -16.64 -22.97 -15.33
CA GLU A 69 -17.89 -23.71 -15.33
C GLU A 69 -17.67 -25.23 -15.52
N PRO A 70 -18.59 -26.09 -15.04
CA PRO A 70 -18.53 -27.51 -15.33
C PRO A 70 -18.48 -27.75 -16.83
N GLY A 71 -17.56 -28.60 -17.27
CA GLY A 71 -17.31 -28.87 -18.70
C GLY A 71 -16.21 -27.99 -19.31
N TYR A 72 -15.65 -27.02 -18.56
CA TYR A 72 -14.54 -26.25 -19.04
C TYR A 72 -13.26 -27.09 -19.07
N ALA A 73 -12.61 -27.17 -20.22
CA ALA A 73 -11.33 -27.86 -20.36
C ALA A 73 -10.21 -26.97 -19.85
N VAL A 74 -9.58 -27.36 -18.76
CA VAL A 74 -8.34 -26.73 -18.28
C VAL A 74 -7.19 -27.37 -19.04
N ALA A 75 -6.79 -26.76 -20.14
CA ALA A 75 -5.56 -27.18 -20.83
C ALA A 75 -4.35 -26.77 -19.99
N ALA A 76 -3.36 -27.65 -19.89
CA ALA A 76 -2.04 -27.35 -19.34
C ALA A 76 -1.29 -26.42 -20.30
N SER A 77 -1.86 -25.24 -20.57
CA SER A 77 -1.19 -24.17 -21.31
C SER A 77 -0.17 -23.48 -20.42
N LEU A 78 0.79 -22.79 -21.00
CA LEU A 78 1.87 -22.07 -20.30
C LEU A 78 1.37 -20.95 -19.38
N GLN A 79 0.06 -20.66 -19.37
CA GLN A 79 -0.56 -19.66 -18.50
C GLN A 79 -1.39 -20.36 -17.42
N ALA A 80 -1.13 -19.99 -16.18
CA ALA A 80 -1.94 -20.43 -15.05
C ALA A 80 -3.37 -19.85 -15.19
N VAL A 81 -4.37 -20.73 -15.26
CA VAL A 81 -5.78 -20.36 -15.29
C VAL A 81 -6.28 -20.21 -13.85
N GLU A 82 -6.84 -19.05 -13.53
CA GLU A 82 -7.51 -18.84 -12.26
C GLU A 82 -8.84 -19.59 -12.25
N LEU A 83 -8.97 -20.54 -11.32
CA LEU A 83 -10.17 -21.35 -11.19
C LEU A 83 -11.15 -20.76 -10.18
N LEU A 84 -10.64 -20.48 -8.99
CA LEU A 84 -11.38 -19.99 -7.83
C LEU A 84 -10.51 -18.99 -7.06
N THR A 85 -11.13 -17.90 -6.59
CA THR A 85 -10.51 -17.00 -5.62
C THR A 85 -11.12 -17.26 -4.25
N VAL A 86 -10.29 -17.59 -3.27
CA VAL A 86 -10.71 -17.90 -1.89
C VAL A 86 -10.14 -16.89 -0.93
N ALA A 87 -10.99 -16.32 -0.07
CA ALA A 87 -10.57 -15.51 1.06
C ALA A 87 -10.51 -16.35 2.33
N THR A 88 -9.43 -16.28 3.08
CA THR A 88 -9.26 -16.98 4.35
C THR A 88 -10.08 -16.37 5.48
N ASP A 89 -10.13 -15.04 5.55
CA ASP A 89 -10.96 -14.31 6.50
C ASP A 89 -11.50 -13.03 5.85
N LEU A 90 -12.79 -12.76 6.06
CA LEU A 90 -13.48 -11.55 5.61
C LEU A 90 -13.62 -10.51 6.74
N ARG A 91 -13.19 -10.83 7.95
CA ARG A 91 -13.26 -9.91 9.11
C ARG A 91 -12.11 -8.94 9.16
N GLU A 92 -11.02 -9.26 8.49
CA GLU A 92 -9.85 -8.42 8.32
C GLU A 92 -9.60 -8.20 6.83
N LEU A 93 -9.71 -6.96 6.40
CA LEU A 93 -9.50 -6.57 5.02
C LEU A 93 -8.27 -5.68 4.90
N GLU A 94 -7.65 -5.72 3.75
CA GLU A 94 -6.59 -4.80 3.37
C GLU A 94 -7.13 -3.80 2.35
N LEU A 95 -7.13 -2.51 2.71
CA LEU A 95 -7.41 -1.44 1.78
C LEU A 95 -6.10 -0.99 1.14
N LYS A 96 -6.07 -0.97 -0.18
CA LYS A 96 -4.97 -0.42 -0.99
C LYS A 96 -5.39 0.95 -1.50
N ALA A 97 -4.65 1.98 -1.13
CA ALA A 97 -4.89 3.33 -1.62
C ALA A 97 -3.62 3.89 -2.28
N ASP A 98 -3.82 4.58 -3.39
CA ASP A 98 -2.74 5.23 -4.11
C ASP A 98 -2.47 6.61 -3.50
N ILE A 99 -1.24 6.83 -3.05
CA ILE A 99 -0.74 8.05 -2.43
C ILE A 99 0.11 8.78 -3.46
N ASP A 100 -0.17 10.05 -3.67
CA ASP A 100 0.60 10.89 -4.59
C ASP A 100 2.06 11.05 -4.11
N GLU A 101 3.01 11.15 -5.06
CA GLU A 101 4.43 11.39 -4.76
C GLU A 101 4.66 12.65 -3.91
N ALA A 102 3.86 13.70 -4.10
CA ALA A 102 3.97 14.94 -3.33
C ALA A 102 3.62 14.77 -1.85
N ASP A 103 2.78 13.80 -1.51
CA ASP A 103 2.26 13.57 -0.16
C ASP A 103 2.94 12.42 0.57
N VAL A 104 3.59 11.48 -0.16
CA VAL A 104 4.21 10.29 0.43
C VAL A 104 5.21 10.60 1.54
N GLY A 105 5.93 11.73 1.43
CA GLY A 105 6.90 12.17 2.44
C GLY A 105 6.30 12.58 3.79
N ARG A 106 4.98 12.76 3.87
CA ARG A 106 4.24 13.12 5.10
C ARG A 106 3.52 11.93 5.72
N VAL A 107 3.50 10.82 5.02
CA VAL A 107 2.77 9.62 5.41
C VAL A 107 3.72 8.64 6.07
N ALA A 108 3.36 8.16 7.27
CA ALA A 108 4.16 7.22 8.05
C ALA A 108 3.31 6.05 8.54
N PRO A 109 3.89 4.84 8.62
CA PRO A 109 3.22 3.69 9.20
C PRO A 109 2.65 3.98 10.60
N GLY A 110 1.47 3.45 10.90
CA GLY A 110 0.78 3.64 12.18
C GLY A 110 -0.19 4.82 12.22
N GLN A 111 -0.19 5.71 11.21
CA GLN A 111 -1.15 6.81 11.13
C GLN A 111 -2.59 6.28 10.98
N GLY A 112 -3.50 6.96 11.67
CA GLY A 112 -4.95 6.75 11.53
C GLY A 112 -5.44 7.32 10.21
N SER A 113 -6.43 6.68 9.64
CA SER A 113 -7.12 7.16 8.45
C SER A 113 -8.60 6.81 8.53
N ASP A 114 -9.42 7.70 8.02
CA ASP A 114 -10.83 7.45 7.78
C ASP A 114 -11.05 7.20 6.29
N PHE A 115 -11.91 6.27 5.96
CA PHE A 115 -12.30 6.07 4.57
C PHE A 115 -13.81 5.89 4.43
N THR A 116 -14.30 6.21 3.25
CA THR A 116 -15.68 5.97 2.84
C THR A 116 -15.67 5.08 1.60
N VAL A 117 -16.68 4.23 1.48
CA VAL A 117 -16.89 3.38 0.31
C VAL A 117 -18.11 3.85 -0.47
N ALA A 118 -18.10 3.68 -1.77
CA ALA A 118 -19.22 4.11 -2.63
C ALA A 118 -20.57 3.44 -2.24
N ALA A 119 -20.53 2.24 -1.65
CA ALA A 119 -21.71 1.54 -1.17
C ALA A 119 -22.31 2.15 0.11
N PHE A 120 -21.52 2.87 0.93
CA PHE A 120 -21.95 3.51 2.18
C PHE A 120 -21.34 4.91 2.28
N PRO A 121 -21.86 5.91 1.53
CA PRO A 121 -21.27 7.25 1.45
C PRO A 121 -21.37 8.03 2.76
N ASP A 122 -22.39 7.76 3.55
CA ASP A 122 -22.65 8.45 4.83
C ASP A 122 -21.93 7.81 6.02
N ARG A 123 -21.26 6.68 5.81
CA ARG A 123 -20.56 5.95 6.88
C ARG A 123 -19.05 6.06 6.69
N LYS A 124 -18.37 6.53 7.72
CA LYS A 124 -16.92 6.53 7.82
C LYS A 124 -16.45 5.25 8.50
N PHE A 125 -15.44 4.65 7.94
CA PHE A 125 -14.78 3.49 8.50
C PHE A 125 -13.36 3.87 8.89
N GLU A 126 -12.93 3.37 10.03
CA GLU A 126 -11.57 3.59 10.51
C GLU A 126 -10.62 2.56 9.88
N ALA A 127 -9.46 3.02 9.48
CA ALA A 127 -8.36 2.20 9.03
C ALA A 127 -7.04 2.68 9.63
N ARG A 128 -6.06 1.81 9.64
CA ARG A 128 -4.73 2.16 10.09
C ARG A 128 -3.71 1.80 9.04
N LEU A 129 -2.87 2.76 8.69
CA LEU A 129 -1.78 2.55 7.73
C LEU A 129 -0.78 1.55 8.29
N SER A 130 -0.62 0.43 7.62
CA SER A 130 0.32 -0.63 7.97
C SER A 130 1.69 -0.35 7.37
N LYS A 131 1.73 -0.10 6.08
CA LYS A 131 2.97 0.18 5.34
C LYS A 131 2.68 0.97 4.07
N VAL A 132 3.69 1.65 3.57
CA VAL A 132 3.71 2.24 2.22
C VAL A 132 4.71 1.45 1.38
N ALA A 133 4.34 1.10 0.16
CA ALA A 133 5.25 0.42 -0.76
C ALA A 133 6.43 1.34 -1.11
N TYR A 134 7.63 0.77 -1.18
CA TYR A 134 8.81 1.51 -1.63
C TYR A 134 8.85 1.67 -3.17
N GLY A 135 8.18 0.77 -3.89
CA GLY A 135 8.07 0.85 -5.35
C GLY A 135 6.96 1.79 -5.77
N ALA A 136 7.27 2.73 -6.64
CA ALA A 136 6.27 3.57 -7.27
C ALA A 136 5.52 2.82 -8.37
N THR A 137 4.24 3.09 -8.52
CA THR A 137 3.42 2.66 -9.65
C THR A 137 3.15 3.88 -10.52
N THR A 138 3.45 3.77 -11.81
CA THR A 138 3.17 4.84 -12.76
C THR A 138 1.96 4.43 -13.60
N ASN A 139 0.95 5.26 -13.61
CA ASN A 139 -0.17 5.08 -14.51
C ASN A 139 0.28 5.45 -15.93
N GLU A 140 0.28 4.48 -16.85
CA GLU A 140 0.80 4.66 -18.20
C GLU A 140 0.03 5.72 -19.00
N THR A 141 -1.26 5.90 -18.71
CA THR A 141 -2.12 6.85 -19.41
C THR A 141 -1.95 8.28 -18.90
N THR A 142 -1.95 8.46 -17.57
CA THR A 142 -1.90 9.80 -16.94
C THR A 142 -0.49 10.25 -16.61
N LYS A 143 0.50 9.34 -16.64
CA LYS A 143 1.89 9.55 -16.23
C LYS A 143 2.03 10.02 -14.76
N VAL A 144 1.01 9.81 -13.95
CA VAL A 144 1.05 10.12 -12.52
C VAL A 144 1.77 9.00 -11.80
N VAL A 145 2.70 9.40 -10.93
CA VAL A 145 3.48 8.50 -10.06
C VAL A 145 2.78 8.43 -8.71
N THR A 146 2.43 7.23 -8.28
CA THR A 146 1.78 6.98 -7.00
C THR A 146 2.51 5.89 -6.22
N TYR A 147 2.36 5.91 -4.89
CA TYR A 147 2.86 4.87 -3.99
C TYR A 147 1.68 4.19 -3.31
N THR A 148 1.66 2.87 -3.33
CA THR A 148 0.55 2.12 -2.73
C THR A 148 0.69 2.07 -1.22
N GLY A 149 -0.28 2.65 -0.51
CA GLY A 149 -0.46 2.50 0.93
C GLY A 149 -1.35 1.31 1.25
N TYR A 150 -0.95 0.51 2.24
CA TYR A 150 -1.68 -0.65 2.71
C TYR A 150 -2.27 -0.36 4.09
N PHE A 151 -3.59 -0.46 4.21
CA PHE A 151 -4.31 -0.15 5.44
C PHE A 151 -5.02 -1.39 5.96
N ASN A 152 -4.86 -1.65 7.24
CA ASN A 152 -5.63 -2.70 7.90
C ASN A 152 -7.01 -2.17 8.27
N VAL A 153 -8.03 -2.88 7.84
CA VAL A 153 -9.44 -2.52 8.01
C VAL A 153 -10.16 -3.63 8.77
N PRO A 154 -10.62 -3.38 10.00
CA PRO A 154 -11.46 -4.32 10.72
C PRO A 154 -12.87 -4.33 10.12
N ASN A 155 -13.36 -5.51 9.73
CA ASN A 155 -14.68 -5.71 9.12
C ASN A 155 -15.53 -6.67 9.96
N LYS A 156 -15.74 -6.35 11.23
CA LYS A 156 -16.46 -7.22 12.18
C LYS A 156 -17.91 -7.47 11.76
N GLU A 157 -18.55 -6.50 11.14
CA GLU A 157 -19.95 -6.56 10.70
C GLU A 157 -20.11 -7.18 9.31
N LEU A 158 -19.02 -7.55 8.63
CA LEU A 158 -18.99 -8.12 7.28
C LEU A 158 -19.73 -7.27 6.22
N LEU A 159 -19.77 -5.95 6.43
CA LEU A 159 -20.39 -4.99 5.51
C LEU A 159 -19.52 -4.70 4.31
N LEU A 160 -18.21 -4.68 4.51
CA LEU A 160 -17.26 -4.44 3.45
C LEU A 160 -16.97 -5.74 2.70
N ARG A 161 -16.88 -5.61 1.39
CA ARG A 161 -16.57 -6.75 0.50
C ARG A 161 -15.30 -6.45 -0.30
N PRO A 162 -14.47 -7.47 -0.56
CA PRO A 162 -13.35 -7.32 -1.48
C PRO A 162 -13.83 -6.79 -2.85
N GLY A 163 -13.03 -5.91 -3.46
CA GLY A 163 -13.37 -5.28 -4.74
C GLY A 163 -14.17 -3.96 -4.63
N MET A 164 -14.56 -3.53 -3.42
CA MET A 164 -15.17 -2.21 -3.25
C MET A 164 -14.14 -1.09 -3.44
N THR A 165 -14.57 0.01 -4.08
CA THR A 165 -13.77 1.23 -4.20
C THR A 165 -13.99 2.12 -2.99
N ALA A 166 -12.90 2.63 -2.44
CA ALA A 166 -12.90 3.49 -1.26
C ALA A 166 -12.10 4.77 -1.48
N THR A 167 -12.51 5.84 -0.80
CA THR A 167 -11.75 7.08 -0.70
C THR A 167 -11.25 7.23 0.73
N ALA A 168 -9.92 7.24 0.90
CA ALA A 168 -9.28 7.35 2.21
C ALA A 168 -8.75 8.76 2.46
N THR A 169 -8.89 9.22 3.69
CA THR A 169 -8.31 10.45 4.21
C THR A 169 -7.33 10.10 5.32
N ILE A 170 -6.05 10.42 5.13
CA ILE A 170 -4.98 10.09 6.07
C ILE A 170 -4.71 11.31 6.95
N GLU A 171 -4.75 11.14 8.27
CA GLU A 171 -4.31 12.17 9.21
C GLU A 171 -2.77 12.19 9.28
N THR A 172 -2.16 13.15 8.59
CA THR A 172 -0.70 13.28 8.58
C THR A 172 -0.14 14.01 9.80
N ALA A 173 -0.93 14.92 10.37
CA ALA A 173 -0.57 15.65 11.59
C ALA A 173 -1.83 16.07 12.34
N ARG A 174 -1.76 16.08 13.66
CA ARG A 174 -2.84 16.51 14.55
C ARG A 174 -2.30 17.46 15.60
N CYS A 175 -3.02 18.55 15.83
CA CYS A 175 -2.75 19.47 16.91
C CYS A 175 -4.01 19.62 17.74
N ASP A 176 -3.90 19.36 19.04
CA ASP A 176 -5.00 19.51 19.96
C ASP A 176 -4.80 20.79 20.77
N ASN A 177 -5.92 21.48 21.10
CA ASN A 177 -5.95 22.67 21.93
C ASN A 177 -5.15 23.87 21.42
N VAL A 178 -5.21 24.11 20.10
CA VAL A 178 -4.52 25.22 19.42
C VAL A 178 -5.47 26.34 19.00
N LEU A 179 -4.96 27.55 18.92
CA LEU A 179 -5.71 28.69 18.42
C LEU A 179 -5.80 28.62 16.89
N LEU A 180 -7.01 28.70 16.35
CA LEU A 180 -7.29 28.61 14.92
C LEU A 180 -7.76 29.95 14.36
N VAL A 181 -7.28 30.29 13.15
CA VAL A 181 -7.72 31.47 12.40
C VAL A 181 -8.22 31.02 11.02
N PRO A 182 -9.40 31.51 10.56
CA PRO A 182 -9.89 31.19 9.23
C PRO A 182 -8.94 31.66 8.13
N ASN A 183 -8.70 30.83 7.11
CA ASN A 183 -7.80 31.16 6.00
C ASN A 183 -8.26 32.37 5.19
N THR A 184 -9.55 32.72 5.26
CA THR A 184 -10.10 33.93 4.64
C THR A 184 -9.55 35.21 5.27
N ALA A 185 -9.16 35.18 6.55
CA ALA A 185 -8.58 36.33 7.23
C ALA A 185 -7.22 36.77 6.67
N PHE A 186 -6.43 35.81 6.13
CA PHE A 186 -5.13 36.12 5.49
C PHE A 186 -5.26 36.82 4.14
N ARG A 187 -6.44 36.79 3.54
CA ARG A 187 -6.72 37.46 2.25
C ARG A 187 -7.28 38.86 2.45
N PHE A 188 -7.74 39.19 3.66
CA PHE A 188 -8.30 40.49 3.94
C PHE A 188 -7.17 41.56 3.94
N ARG A 189 -7.38 42.65 3.23
CA ARG A 189 -6.57 43.87 3.26
C ARG A 189 -7.50 45.07 3.39
N PRO A 190 -7.36 45.87 4.48
CA PRO A 190 -8.17 47.05 4.60
C PRO A 190 -7.86 48.01 3.45
N GLN A 191 -8.88 48.58 2.82
CA GLN A 191 -8.71 49.67 1.87
C GLN A 191 -8.37 50.94 2.70
N THR A 192 -7.09 51.11 3.04
CA THR A 192 -6.62 52.41 3.51
C THR A 192 -6.47 53.28 2.27
N ALA A 193 -7.08 54.47 2.32
CA ALA A 193 -6.91 55.50 1.33
C ALA A 193 -5.41 55.75 1.07
N ALA A 194 -5.07 55.85 -0.20
CA ALA A 194 -3.74 56.00 -0.76
C ALA A 194 -2.70 56.70 0.13
N ALA A 195 -1.73 55.91 0.59
CA ALA A 195 -0.46 56.48 1.02
C ALA A 195 0.48 56.56 -0.20
N ALA A 196 0.92 57.72 -0.50
CA ALA A 196 1.76 58.13 -1.63
C ALA A 196 2.97 57.19 -1.82
N SER A 197 3.15 56.74 -3.03
CA SER A 197 4.33 56.03 -3.52
C SER A 197 5.56 56.91 -3.41
N SER A 198 6.43 56.62 -2.44
CA SER A 198 7.80 57.11 -2.47
C SER A 198 8.60 56.22 -3.44
N VAL A 199 8.96 56.80 -4.56
CA VAL A 199 9.87 56.24 -5.57
C VAL A 199 11.25 56.14 -4.92
N SER A 200 11.67 54.95 -4.54
CA SER A 200 13.02 54.73 -4.04
C SER A 200 13.94 54.32 -5.17
N PHE A 201 14.94 55.16 -5.40
CA PHE A 201 15.98 55.11 -6.42
C PHE A 201 16.75 53.77 -6.34
N MET A 202 17.02 53.19 -7.46
CA MET A 202 17.71 51.96 -7.78
C MET A 202 19.18 52.01 -7.32
N MET A 203 19.57 51.13 -6.42
CA MET A 203 20.97 50.82 -6.11
C MET A 203 21.12 49.28 -6.08
N PRO A 204 22.07 48.68 -6.82
CA PRO A 204 22.20 47.21 -6.88
C PRO A 204 22.77 46.65 -5.57
N PRO A 205 22.24 45.54 -5.04
CA PRO A 205 22.75 44.96 -3.81
C PRO A 205 24.05 44.16 -4.01
N PRO A 206 24.96 44.14 -3.01
CA PRO A 206 26.20 43.37 -3.06
C PRO A 206 25.92 41.86 -2.96
N ARG A 207 26.61 41.12 -3.80
CA ARG A 207 26.58 39.67 -3.85
C ARG A 207 27.28 39.06 -2.63
N THR A 208 26.54 38.73 -1.56
CA THR A 208 27.04 37.78 -0.55
C THR A 208 25.91 37.07 0.20
N ARG A 209 26.03 35.73 0.34
CA ARG A 209 25.32 34.83 1.25
C ARG A 209 23.98 34.19 0.79
N VAL A 210 24.13 33.22 -0.07
CA VAL A 210 22.98 32.35 -0.51
C VAL A 210 22.41 31.47 0.62
N LYS A 211 23.15 31.14 1.67
CA LYS A 211 22.66 30.25 2.76
C LYS A 211 21.70 30.92 3.75
N GLN A 212 21.88 32.19 4.06
CA GLN A 212 20.98 32.92 4.99
C GLN A 212 19.63 33.31 4.34
N VAL A 213 19.56 33.34 3.03
CA VAL A 213 18.34 33.72 2.30
C VAL A 213 17.28 32.58 2.38
N LYS A 214 17.67 31.29 2.36
CA LYS A 214 16.73 30.20 2.46
C LYS A 214 16.01 30.09 3.81
N GLU A 215 16.73 30.28 4.92
CA GLU A 215 16.14 30.29 6.26
C GLU A 215 15.22 31.49 6.49
N ARG A 216 15.58 32.67 5.97
CA ARG A 216 14.75 33.88 6.03
C ARG A 216 13.49 33.76 5.19
N ILE A 217 13.56 33.12 4.04
CA ILE A 217 12.37 32.86 3.17
C ILE A 217 11.42 31.88 3.85
N GLN A 218 11.90 30.78 4.44
CA GLN A 218 11.06 29.83 5.17
C GLN A 218 10.46 30.40 6.46
N GLN A 219 11.13 31.32 7.13
CA GLN A 219 10.57 32.04 8.28
C GLN A 219 9.54 33.09 7.84
N ALA A 220 9.76 33.81 6.75
CA ALA A 220 8.84 34.79 6.21
C ALA A 220 7.55 34.13 5.64
N GLU A 221 7.63 32.87 5.14
CA GLU A 221 6.46 32.12 4.68
C GLU A 221 5.52 31.69 5.82
N ARG A 222 6.02 31.61 7.05
CA ARG A 222 5.24 31.28 8.25
C ARG A 222 4.69 32.47 9.01
N GLU A 223 5.18 33.69 8.69
CA GLU A 223 4.68 34.94 9.28
C GLU A 223 3.61 35.52 8.37
N ARG A 224 2.41 35.65 8.90
CA ARG A 224 1.26 36.21 8.18
C ARG A 224 0.62 37.31 9.02
N THR A 225 0.15 38.36 8.35
CA THR A 225 -0.57 39.46 8.98
C THR A 225 -2.07 39.17 8.91
N VAL A 226 -2.75 39.24 10.03
CA VAL A 226 -4.21 39.21 10.15
C VAL A 226 -4.69 40.52 10.77
N TYR A 227 -5.95 40.86 10.51
CA TYR A 227 -6.55 42.08 11.07
C TYR A 227 -7.57 41.70 12.13
N VAL A 228 -7.34 42.20 13.34
CA VAL A 228 -8.23 41.98 14.47
C VAL A 228 -9.03 43.27 14.70
N LEU A 229 -10.30 43.15 14.97
CA LEU A 229 -11.18 44.28 15.31
C LEU A 229 -11.01 44.61 16.78
N LYS A 230 -10.27 45.68 17.11
CA LYS A 230 -10.14 46.24 18.44
C LYS A 230 -10.68 47.68 18.44
N ASP A 231 -11.57 47.99 19.34
CA ASP A 231 -12.19 49.31 19.51
C ASP A 231 -12.82 49.90 18.23
N GLY A 232 -13.40 49.02 17.38
CA GLY A 232 -14.01 49.44 16.12
C GLY A 232 -13.02 49.67 14.98
N ALA A 233 -11.71 49.52 15.20
CA ALA A 233 -10.67 49.72 14.21
C ALA A 233 -10.00 48.38 13.84
N ALA A 234 -9.58 48.25 12.56
CA ALA A 234 -8.82 47.11 12.10
C ALA A 234 -7.34 47.26 12.49
N GLN A 235 -6.89 46.50 13.46
CA GLN A 235 -5.48 46.49 13.88
C GLN A 235 -4.76 45.32 13.21
N ALA A 236 -3.62 45.62 12.55
CA ALA A 236 -2.77 44.58 11.94
C ALA A 236 -1.97 43.88 13.05
N VAL A 237 -2.08 42.55 13.09
CA VAL A 237 -1.31 41.70 14.00
C VAL A 237 -0.55 40.69 13.17
N THR A 238 0.77 40.63 13.34
CA THR A 238 1.60 39.61 12.72
C THR A 238 1.57 38.34 13.57
N ILE A 239 1.22 37.25 12.97
CA ILE A 239 1.17 35.95 13.61
C ILE A 239 2.05 34.95 12.87
N ARG A 240 2.56 33.99 13.62
CA ARG A 240 3.27 32.84 13.05
C ARG A 240 2.31 31.68 12.92
N THR A 241 2.19 31.19 11.68
CA THR A 241 1.25 30.12 11.34
C THR A 241 1.91 28.73 11.42
N GLY A 242 1.14 27.73 11.84
CA GLY A 242 1.51 26.33 11.88
C GLY A 242 0.81 25.51 10.80
N LEU A 243 0.16 24.41 11.25
CA LEU A 243 -0.60 23.51 10.38
C LEU A 243 -1.88 24.15 9.87
N THR A 244 -2.32 23.69 8.70
CA THR A 244 -3.59 24.13 8.10
C THR A 244 -4.36 22.94 7.52
N ASP A 245 -5.68 22.97 7.68
CA ASP A 245 -6.62 22.02 7.07
C ASP A 245 -7.24 22.54 5.75
N GLY A 246 -6.73 23.67 5.24
CA GLY A 246 -7.26 24.35 4.05
C GLY A 246 -8.39 25.34 4.36
N LYS A 247 -9.09 25.25 5.50
CA LYS A 247 -10.14 26.19 5.97
C LYS A 247 -9.65 27.03 7.14
N MET A 248 -9.00 26.41 8.08
CA MET A 248 -8.45 26.99 9.30
C MET A 248 -6.94 26.81 9.31
N THR A 249 -6.22 27.72 9.97
CA THR A 249 -4.77 27.64 10.16
C THR A 249 -4.45 27.86 11.63
N GLU A 250 -3.56 27.04 12.15
CA GLU A 250 -3.02 27.10 13.50
C GLU A 250 -2.18 28.39 13.68
N VAL A 251 -2.31 29.01 14.86
CA VAL A 251 -1.47 30.12 15.30
C VAL A 251 -0.47 29.60 16.32
N LEU A 252 0.80 29.58 15.97
CA LEU A 252 1.89 29.17 16.85
C LEU A 252 2.33 30.27 17.81
N SER A 253 2.34 31.53 17.35
CA SER A 253 2.66 32.70 18.14
C SER A 253 2.09 33.99 17.52
N GLY A 254 1.81 34.98 18.34
CA GLY A 254 1.25 36.26 17.93
C GLY A 254 0.39 36.86 19.02
N ASP A 255 0.07 38.17 18.92
CA ASP A 255 -0.77 38.88 19.91
C ASP A 255 -2.26 38.71 19.58
N ILE A 256 -2.71 37.45 19.52
CA ILE A 256 -4.11 37.06 19.34
C ILE A 256 -4.50 36.12 20.46
N LYS A 257 -5.69 36.35 21.02
CA LYS A 257 -6.27 35.54 22.10
C LYS A 257 -7.57 34.85 21.63
N ALA A 258 -7.92 33.78 22.33
CA ALA A 258 -9.20 33.12 22.09
C ALA A 258 -10.36 34.12 22.39
N GLY A 259 -11.26 34.27 21.41
CA GLY A 259 -12.36 35.24 21.49
C GLY A 259 -12.14 36.52 20.73
N ASP A 260 -10.92 36.82 20.25
CA ASP A 260 -10.65 37.99 19.41
C ASP A 260 -11.39 37.87 18.07
N LYS A 261 -11.99 39.00 17.63
CA LYS A 261 -12.71 39.06 16.35
C LYS A 261 -11.77 39.33 15.20
N VAL A 262 -11.49 38.31 14.40
CA VAL A 262 -10.65 38.41 13.22
C VAL A 262 -11.50 38.82 12.01
N ILE A 263 -11.02 39.83 11.25
CA ILE A 263 -11.73 40.37 10.08
C ILE A 263 -11.46 39.45 8.88
N THR A 264 -12.51 38.89 8.32
CA THR A 264 -12.44 38.00 7.15
C THR A 264 -12.85 38.71 5.86
N GLN A 265 -13.75 39.69 5.98
CA GLN A 265 -14.30 40.43 4.83
C GLN A 265 -14.80 41.80 5.27
N GLN A 266 -14.68 42.80 4.39
CA GLN A 266 -15.30 44.10 4.53
C GLN A 266 -16.57 44.13 3.65
N LEU A 267 -17.71 44.30 4.29
CA LEU A 267 -18.94 44.55 3.56
C LEU A 267 -18.89 45.99 3.02
N LYS A 268 -19.04 46.18 1.72
CA LYS A 268 -19.32 47.52 1.16
C LYS A 268 -20.67 47.94 1.71
N SER A 269 -20.69 48.98 2.51
CA SER A 269 -21.96 49.69 2.81
C SER A 269 -22.59 50.05 1.49
N ALA A 270 -23.81 49.62 1.23
CA ALA A 270 -24.65 50.16 0.16
C ALA A 270 -25.05 51.58 0.60
N ALA A 271 -24.14 52.54 0.31
CA ALA A 271 -24.44 53.95 0.51
C ALA A 271 -25.16 54.44 -0.75
N GLY A 272 -26.42 54.73 -0.58
CA GLY A 272 -27.15 55.68 -1.41
C GLY A 272 -27.84 55.16 -2.66
N ALA A 273 -29.08 54.78 -2.53
CA ALA A 273 -30.09 55.14 -3.54
C ALA A 273 -30.78 56.40 -3.03
#